data_074b5afafa33bf96975eb0c360bb39aa
#
_entry.id   074b5afafa33bf96975eb0c360bb39aa
#
_cell.length_a   1.000
_cell.length_b   1.000
_cell.length_c   1.000
_cell.angle_alpha   90.00
_cell.angle_beta   90.00
_cell.angle_gamma   90.00
#
_symmetry.space_group_name_H-M   'P 1'
#
loop_
_entity.id
_entity.type
_entity.pdbx_description
1 polymer ?
#
loop_
_entity_poly.entity_id
_entity_poly.type
_entity_poly.pdbx_seq_one_letter_code
_entity_poly.pdbx_strand_id
1 'polypeptide(L)'
;MWTKELFGTDIYHLVTAFVIYSILGWLVESIYMSFCNKKITNRGFAKGPFCPIYGFGAVIGKLVLTPLRHHRLALYFAGAISATFFEFLVGMMMIRLLGELWWDYNEKPFNYKGIVCLESTIAWGFYAIGVVCYLNDFVYSMIDRMNMRIVVHVVSGILLIAVIDYIVQLLKVFKVDVASKREAVIEKYRSFKARWY
;
A
#
# COMPACT_ATOMS: atom_id res chain seq x y z
N MET A 1 -11.30 11.43 21.29
CA MET A 1 -10.72 11.46 19.94
C MET A 1 -11.13 10.23 19.14
N TRP A 2 -10.93 9.02 19.65
CA TRP A 2 -11.19 7.73 18.97
C TRP A 2 -12.66 7.46 18.65
N THR A 3 -13.59 7.98 19.43
CA THR A 3 -15.06 7.85 19.27
C THR A 3 -15.67 8.96 18.41
N LYS A 4 -14.85 9.82 17.79
CA LYS A 4 -15.37 10.86 16.89
C LYS A 4 -15.82 10.20 15.60
N GLU A 5 -17.06 10.44 15.21
CA GLU A 5 -17.60 9.98 13.95
C GLU A 5 -16.96 10.70 12.75
N LEU A 6 -16.64 9.92 11.73
CA LEU A 6 -16.12 10.38 10.46
C LEU A 6 -16.73 9.51 9.34
N PHE A 7 -17.48 10.11 8.45
CA PHE A 7 -18.12 9.42 7.31
C PHE A 7 -18.97 8.19 7.70
N GLY A 8 -19.75 8.28 8.78
CA GLY A 8 -20.67 7.22 9.23
C GLY A 8 -19.99 6.07 9.98
N THR A 9 -18.76 6.24 10.40
CA THR A 9 -18.03 5.34 11.30
C THR A 9 -17.11 6.16 12.21
N ASP A 10 -16.59 5.58 13.28
CA ASP A 10 -15.69 6.29 14.16
C ASP A 10 -14.20 6.06 13.81
N ILE A 11 -13.35 6.91 14.34
CA ILE A 11 -11.90 6.86 14.09
C ILE A 11 -11.29 5.55 14.60
N TYR A 12 -11.81 4.99 15.69
CA TYR A 12 -11.35 3.73 16.25
C TYR A 12 -11.48 2.58 15.23
N HIS A 13 -12.65 2.44 14.63
CA HIS A 13 -12.91 1.43 13.61
C HIS A 13 -12.07 1.67 12.35
N LEU A 14 -11.99 2.91 11.86
CA LEU A 14 -11.21 3.22 10.65
C LEU A 14 -9.73 2.90 10.82
N VAL A 15 -9.13 3.34 11.93
CA VAL A 15 -7.70 3.14 12.17
C VAL A 15 -7.38 1.67 12.47
N THR A 16 -8.25 1.00 13.23
CA THR A 16 -8.08 -0.43 13.51
C THR A 16 -8.21 -1.26 12.24
N ALA A 17 -9.23 -1.00 11.41
CA ALA A 17 -9.39 -1.65 10.12
C ALA A 17 -8.22 -1.38 9.19
N PHE A 18 -7.72 -0.13 9.13
CA PHE A 18 -6.53 0.22 8.36
C PHE A 18 -5.32 -0.66 8.75
N VAL A 19 -5.06 -0.84 10.04
CA VAL A 19 -3.95 -1.68 10.52
C VAL A 19 -4.18 -3.15 10.15
N ILE A 20 -5.38 -3.67 10.38
CA ILE A 20 -5.73 -5.06 10.05
C ILE A 20 -5.53 -5.32 8.56
N TYR A 21 -6.08 -4.47 7.68
CA TYR A 21 -5.94 -4.62 6.23
C TYR A 21 -4.51 -4.44 5.74
N SER A 22 -3.73 -3.57 6.38
CA SER A 22 -2.30 -3.40 6.05
C SER A 22 -1.49 -4.65 6.34
N ILE A 23 -1.80 -5.36 7.43
CA ILE A 23 -1.15 -6.63 7.79
C ILE A 23 -1.66 -7.77 6.91
N LEU A 24 -2.98 -7.87 6.70
CA LEU A 24 -3.58 -8.90 5.85
C LEU A 24 -3.09 -8.78 4.40
N GLY A 25 -3.04 -7.58 3.85
CA GLY A 25 -2.54 -7.35 2.50
C GLY A 25 -1.08 -7.72 2.36
N TRP A 26 -0.24 -7.35 3.32
CA TRP A 26 1.15 -7.80 3.38
C TRP A 26 1.26 -9.33 3.40
N LEU A 27 0.45 -10.01 4.21
CA LEU A 27 0.46 -11.46 4.34
C LEU A 27 0.08 -12.13 3.02
N VAL A 28 -1.05 -11.74 2.43
CA VAL A 28 -1.55 -12.30 1.16
C VAL A 28 -0.54 -12.11 0.04
N GLU A 29 0.01 -10.91 -0.10
CA GLU A 29 0.97 -10.60 -1.14
C GLU A 29 2.31 -11.32 -0.93
N SER A 30 2.79 -11.40 0.31
CA SER A 30 4.02 -12.13 0.64
C SER A 30 3.88 -13.63 0.38
N ILE A 31 2.73 -14.23 0.69
CA ILE A 31 2.43 -15.62 0.35
C ILE A 31 2.41 -15.80 -1.18
N TYR A 32 1.63 -14.98 -1.89
CA TYR A 32 1.54 -15.06 -3.35
C TYR A 32 2.91 -14.95 -4.03
N MET A 33 3.70 -13.94 -3.65
CA MET A 33 5.04 -13.75 -4.21
C MET A 33 6.03 -14.85 -3.81
N SER A 34 5.85 -15.45 -2.65
CA SER A 34 6.68 -16.59 -2.23
C SER A 34 6.41 -17.81 -3.11
N PHE A 35 5.15 -18.06 -3.50
CA PHE A 35 4.80 -19.10 -4.47
C PHE A 35 5.36 -18.80 -5.86
N CYS A 36 5.19 -17.58 -6.37
CA CYS A 36 5.69 -17.18 -7.69
C CYS A 36 7.22 -17.28 -7.77
N ASN A 37 7.92 -16.84 -6.74
CA ASN A 37 9.38 -16.80 -6.71
C ASN A 37 10.02 -18.13 -6.22
N LYS A 38 9.22 -19.11 -5.79
CA LYS A 38 9.68 -20.37 -5.16
C LYS A 38 10.65 -20.17 -4.01
N LYS A 39 10.55 -19.05 -3.29
CA LYS A 39 11.34 -18.68 -2.11
C LYS A 39 10.53 -17.77 -1.20
N ILE A 40 10.84 -17.78 0.10
CA ILE A 40 10.21 -16.86 1.06
C ILE A 40 10.52 -15.43 0.63
N THR A 41 9.48 -14.67 0.30
CA THR A 41 9.58 -13.29 -0.17
C THR A 41 8.79 -12.39 0.77
N ASN A 42 9.48 -11.46 1.42
CA ASN A 42 8.82 -10.38 2.17
C ASN A 42 8.44 -9.27 1.19
N ARG A 43 7.16 -8.88 1.19
CA ARG A 43 6.66 -7.81 0.32
C ARG A 43 6.45 -6.52 1.09
N GLY A 44 6.60 -5.42 0.35
CA GLY A 44 6.45 -4.07 0.87
C GLY A 44 7.79 -3.34 1.02
N PHE A 45 7.72 -2.04 1.20
CA PHE A 45 8.90 -1.18 1.40
C PHE A 45 9.52 -1.35 2.79
N ALA A 46 8.68 -1.51 3.80
CA ALA A 46 9.09 -1.76 5.16
C ALA A 46 9.62 -3.18 5.32
N LYS A 47 10.45 -3.40 6.33
CA LYS A 47 10.89 -4.75 6.71
C LYS A 47 9.82 -5.49 7.49
N GLY A 48 9.00 -4.76 8.23
CA GLY A 48 7.91 -5.29 9.03
C GLY A 48 6.72 -5.76 8.19
N PRO A 49 5.80 -6.52 8.80
CA PRO A 49 4.62 -7.09 8.16
C PRO A 49 3.52 -6.03 7.98
N PHE A 50 3.79 -5.00 7.20
CA PHE A 50 2.88 -3.87 7.08
C PHE A 50 2.93 -3.24 5.69
N CYS A 51 1.80 -3.27 4.96
CA CYS A 51 1.66 -2.71 3.62
C CYS A 51 0.49 -1.71 3.57
N PRO A 52 0.74 -0.40 3.80
CA PRO A 52 -0.32 0.62 3.98
C PRO A 52 -1.25 0.77 2.80
N ILE A 53 -0.81 0.48 1.58
CA ILE A 53 -1.64 0.59 0.38
C ILE A 53 -2.93 -0.22 0.50
N TYR A 54 -2.87 -1.42 1.11
CA TYR A 54 -4.03 -2.26 1.34
C TYR A 54 -4.95 -1.68 2.42
N GLY A 55 -4.38 -1.12 3.48
CA GLY A 55 -5.14 -0.42 4.52
C GLY A 55 -5.88 0.79 3.98
N PHE A 56 -5.22 1.65 3.23
CA PHE A 56 -5.85 2.79 2.57
C PHE A 56 -6.89 2.35 1.54
N GLY A 57 -6.56 1.36 0.69
CA GLY A 57 -7.49 0.82 -0.30
C GLY A 57 -8.77 0.28 0.33
N ALA A 58 -8.67 -0.48 1.42
CA ALA A 58 -9.82 -1.05 2.11
C ALA A 58 -10.68 0.02 2.81
N VAL A 59 -10.06 0.98 3.50
CA VAL A 59 -10.78 2.08 4.18
C VAL A 59 -11.47 2.99 3.16
N ILE A 60 -10.76 3.43 2.11
CA ILE A 60 -11.35 4.25 1.04
C ILE A 60 -12.45 3.46 0.33
N GLY A 61 -12.19 2.19 0.00
CA GLY A 61 -13.18 1.30 -0.61
C GLY A 61 -14.43 1.15 0.23
N LYS A 62 -14.31 0.98 1.55
CA LYS A 62 -15.48 0.98 2.46
C LYS A 62 -16.26 2.28 2.35
N LEU A 63 -15.60 3.42 2.43
CA LEU A 63 -16.26 4.73 2.44
C LEU A 63 -16.95 5.04 1.11
N VAL A 64 -16.32 4.69 -0.01
CA VAL A 64 -16.79 5.08 -1.36
C VAL A 64 -17.68 4.01 -1.99
N LEU A 65 -17.39 2.72 -1.77
CA LEU A 65 -18.05 1.63 -2.50
C LEU A 65 -19.18 0.96 -1.73
N THR A 66 -19.30 1.16 -0.40
CA THR A 66 -20.40 0.59 0.40
C THR A 66 -21.79 0.91 -0.15
N PRO A 67 -22.10 2.11 -0.68
CA PRO A 67 -23.40 2.37 -1.27
C PRO A 67 -23.76 1.46 -2.46
N LEU A 68 -22.75 0.92 -3.15
CA LEU A 68 -22.92 0.01 -4.30
C LEU A 68 -23.04 -1.46 -3.90
N ARG A 69 -23.02 -1.78 -2.60
CA ARG A 69 -22.98 -3.15 -2.08
C ARG A 69 -24.07 -4.06 -2.66
N HIS A 70 -25.28 -3.54 -2.87
CA HIS A 70 -26.42 -4.28 -3.39
C HIS A 70 -26.44 -4.40 -4.93
N HIS A 71 -25.56 -3.67 -5.62
CA HIS A 71 -25.42 -3.67 -7.08
C HIS A 71 -24.05 -4.22 -7.48
N ARG A 72 -23.89 -5.56 -7.39
CA ARG A 72 -22.57 -6.23 -7.54
C ARG A 72 -21.83 -5.88 -8.83
N LEU A 73 -22.55 -5.72 -9.95
CA LEU A 73 -21.94 -5.35 -11.22
C LEU A 73 -21.38 -3.92 -11.19
N ALA A 74 -22.16 -2.98 -10.66
CA ALA A 74 -21.70 -1.59 -10.46
C ALA A 74 -20.52 -1.54 -9.47
N LEU A 75 -20.59 -2.31 -8.37
CA LEU A 75 -19.52 -2.44 -7.40
C LEU A 75 -18.24 -2.98 -8.03
N TYR A 76 -18.35 -4.01 -8.89
CA TYR A 76 -17.21 -4.58 -9.61
C TYR A 76 -16.50 -3.52 -10.45
N PHE A 77 -17.23 -2.84 -11.34
CA PHE A 77 -16.61 -1.84 -12.22
C PHE A 77 -16.11 -0.61 -11.47
N ALA A 78 -16.89 -0.10 -10.50
CA ALA A 78 -16.45 1.02 -9.68
C ALA A 78 -15.19 0.65 -8.87
N GLY A 79 -15.13 -0.56 -8.32
CA GLY A 79 -13.97 -1.08 -7.60
C GLY A 79 -12.76 -1.25 -8.50
N ALA A 80 -12.94 -1.88 -9.68
CA ALA A 80 -11.87 -2.05 -10.66
C ALA A 80 -11.25 -0.69 -11.05
N ILE A 81 -12.08 0.28 -11.43
CA ILE A 81 -11.64 1.59 -11.89
C ILE A 81 -10.98 2.38 -10.75
N SER A 82 -11.64 2.47 -9.58
CA SER A 82 -11.12 3.26 -8.46
C SER A 82 -9.84 2.67 -7.88
N ALA A 83 -9.74 1.35 -7.76
CA ALA A 83 -8.53 0.71 -7.25
C ALA A 83 -7.36 0.81 -8.24
N THR A 84 -7.60 0.63 -9.55
CA THR A 84 -6.58 0.84 -10.57
C THR A 84 -6.10 2.29 -10.61
N PHE A 85 -7.01 3.26 -10.47
CA PHE A 85 -6.64 4.66 -10.36
C PHE A 85 -5.80 4.94 -9.12
N PHE A 86 -6.18 4.37 -7.98
CA PHE A 86 -5.40 4.49 -6.74
C PHE A 86 -4.01 3.83 -6.87
N GLU A 87 -3.93 2.62 -7.44
CA GLU A 87 -2.66 1.94 -7.74
C GLU A 87 -1.76 2.79 -8.63
N PHE A 88 -2.34 3.40 -9.68
CA PHE A 88 -1.60 4.31 -10.56
C PHE A 88 -1.07 5.53 -9.82
N LEU A 89 -1.88 6.18 -8.98
CA LEU A 89 -1.44 7.34 -8.19
C LEU A 89 -0.29 6.98 -7.24
N VAL A 90 -0.41 5.85 -6.52
CA VAL A 90 0.65 5.36 -5.63
C VAL A 90 1.92 5.04 -6.41
N GLY A 91 1.82 4.37 -7.55
CA GLY A 91 2.98 4.06 -8.39
C GLY A 91 3.66 5.33 -8.91
N MET A 92 2.90 6.31 -9.37
CA MET A 92 3.46 7.61 -9.80
C MET A 92 4.14 8.36 -8.64
N MET A 93 3.55 8.30 -7.45
CA MET A 93 4.14 8.90 -6.24
C MET A 93 5.47 8.21 -5.90
N MET A 94 5.52 6.88 -5.95
CA MET A 94 6.74 6.11 -5.68
C MET A 94 7.85 6.46 -6.67
N ILE A 95 7.57 6.47 -7.96
CA ILE A 95 8.55 6.84 -8.99
C ILE A 95 9.08 8.26 -8.76
N ARG A 96 8.21 9.21 -8.40
CA ARG A 96 8.63 10.60 -8.13
C ARG A 96 9.46 10.76 -6.87
N LEU A 97 9.10 10.05 -5.80
CA LEU A 97 9.72 10.21 -4.48
C LEU A 97 10.93 9.28 -4.28
N LEU A 98 10.85 8.05 -4.79
CA LEU A 98 11.83 7.01 -4.53
C LEU A 98 12.67 6.66 -5.78
N GLY A 99 12.25 7.11 -6.96
CA GLY A 99 12.91 6.79 -8.22
C GLY A 99 12.65 5.38 -8.73
N GLU A 100 11.87 4.58 -8.00
CA GLU A 100 11.61 3.16 -8.32
C GLU A 100 10.17 2.77 -8.02
N LEU A 101 9.73 1.66 -8.62
CA LEU A 101 8.43 1.03 -8.42
C LEU A 101 8.64 -0.36 -7.82
N TRP A 102 7.81 -0.78 -6.86
CA TRP A 102 7.99 -2.07 -6.17
C TRP A 102 7.25 -3.23 -6.82
N TRP A 103 6.47 -2.96 -7.83
CA TRP A 103 5.89 -3.97 -8.72
C TRP A 103 6.22 -3.57 -10.15
N ASP A 104 6.20 -4.51 -11.06
CA ASP A 104 6.50 -4.26 -12.46
C ASP A 104 5.53 -5.06 -13.34
N TYR A 105 4.73 -4.33 -14.10
CA TYR A 105 3.81 -4.90 -15.09
C TYR A 105 4.28 -4.70 -16.52
N ASN A 106 5.53 -4.34 -16.79
CA ASN A 106 6.00 -4.07 -18.15
C ASN A 106 5.83 -5.28 -19.07
N GLU A 107 5.96 -6.51 -18.56
CA GLU A 107 5.77 -7.73 -19.33
C GLU A 107 4.28 -8.17 -19.41
N LYS A 108 3.37 -7.50 -18.70
CA LYS A 108 1.95 -7.84 -18.73
C LYS A 108 1.25 -7.19 -19.92
N PRO A 109 0.33 -7.93 -20.61
CA PRO A 109 -0.45 -7.36 -21.71
C PRO A 109 -1.34 -6.23 -21.20
N PHE A 110 -1.54 -5.21 -22.05
CA PHE A 110 -2.34 -4.03 -21.74
C PHE A 110 -1.89 -3.32 -20.45
N ASN A 111 -0.57 -3.26 -20.21
CA ASN A 111 -0.05 -2.41 -19.14
C ASN A 111 0.06 -0.94 -19.59
N TYR A 112 0.01 -0.06 -18.60
CA TYR A 112 0.30 1.36 -18.80
C TYR A 112 1.48 1.76 -17.92
N LYS A 113 2.61 2.07 -18.58
CA LYS A 113 3.89 2.46 -17.96
C LYS A 113 4.44 1.44 -16.94
N GLY A 114 4.07 0.17 -17.03
CA GLY A 114 4.43 -0.85 -16.05
C GLY A 114 3.80 -0.66 -14.66
N ILE A 115 2.95 0.38 -14.49
CA ILE A 115 2.36 0.74 -13.18
C ILE A 115 1.04 0.00 -12.95
N VAL A 116 0.19 -0.10 -13.97
CA VAL A 116 -1.11 -0.78 -13.94
C VAL A 116 -1.25 -1.68 -15.16
N CYS A 117 -2.07 -2.73 -15.08
CA CYS A 117 -2.36 -3.59 -16.22
C CYS A 117 -3.81 -4.08 -16.18
N LEU A 118 -4.29 -4.65 -17.30
CA LEU A 118 -5.66 -5.17 -17.40
C LEU A 118 -5.90 -6.31 -16.41
N GLU A 119 -4.93 -7.20 -16.23
CA GLU A 119 -5.03 -8.32 -15.29
C GLU A 119 -5.25 -7.84 -13.85
N SER A 120 -4.47 -6.87 -13.37
CA SER A 120 -4.65 -6.28 -12.04
C SER A 120 -5.98 -5.54 -11.92
N THR A 121 -6.38 -4.81 -12.97
CA THR A 121 -7.68 -4.11 -13.01
C THR A 121 -8.86 -5.05 -12.84
N ILE A 122 -8.85 -6.19 -13.54
CA ILE A 122 -9.88 -7.23 -13.41
C ILE A 122 -9.88 -7.81 -11.99
N ALA A 123 -8.71 -8.11 -11.44
CA ALA A 123 -8.57 -8.62 -10.09
C ALA A 123 -9.11 -7.63 -9.04
N TRP A 124 -8.85 -6.34 -9.19
CA TRP A 124 -9.34 -5.30 -8.28
C TRP A 124 -10.87 -5.25 -8.20
N GLY A 125 -11.57 -5.51 -9.31
CA GLY A 125 -13.04 -5.63 -9.31
C GLY A 125 -13.54 -6.76 -8.39
N PHE A 126 -12.92 -7.93 -8.47
CA PHE A 126 -13.25 -9.07 -7.59
C PHE A 126 -12.86 -8.80 -6.14
N TYR A 127 -11.70 -8.20 -5.90
CA TYR A 127 -11.29 -7.79 -4.55
C TYR A 127 -12.28 -6.79 -3.95
N ALA A 128 -12.78 -5.83 -4.72
CA ALA A 128 -13.79 -4.88 -4.24
C ALA A 128 -15.06 -5.59 -3.77
N ILE A 129 -15.57 -6.56 -4.53
CA ILE A 129 -16.72 -7.38 -4.11
C ILE A 129 -16.39 -8.15 -2.82
N GLY A 130 -15.25 -8.85 -2.78
CA GLY A 130 -14.82 -9.63 -1.63
C GLY A 130 -14.69 -8.79 -0.36
N VAL A 131 -14.06 -7.63 -0.46
CA VAL A 131 -13.85 -6.73 0.67
C VAL A 131 -15.16 -6.08 1.11
N VAL A 132 -15.92 -5.47 0.19
CA VAL A 132 -17.11 -4.68 0.54
C VAL A 132 -18.29 -5.54 0.96
N CYS A 133 -18.49 -6.71 0.34
CA CYS A 133 -19.64 -7.55 0.63
C CYS A 133 -19.42 -8.54 1.79
N TYR A 134 -18.17 -8.91 2.08
CA TYR A 134 -17.90 -9.99 3.02
C TYR A 134 -16.85 -9.62 4.07
N LEU A 135 -15.66 -9.20 3.64
CA LEU A 135 -14.54 -9.05 4.56
C LEU A 135 -14.73 -7.85 5.51
N ASN A 136 -15.34 -6.75 5.03
CA ASN A 136 -15.65 -5.61 5.89
C ASN A 136 -16.57 -5.99 7.04
N ASP A 137 -17.65 -6.74 6.78
CA ASP A 137 -18.58 -7.16 7.83
C ASP A 137 -17.88 -8.02 8.87
N PHE A 138 -17.02 -8.93 8.43
CA PHE A 138 -16.25 -9.78 9.34
C PHE A 138 -15.26 -8.95 10.17
N VAL A 139 -14.47 -8.09 9.53
CA VAL A 139 -13.45 -7.27 10.22
C VAL A 139 -14.09 -6.31 11.21
N TYR A 140 -15.14 -5.60 10.80
CA TYR A 140 -15.81 -4.65 11.69
C TYR A 140 -16.53 -5.36 12.85
N SER A 141 -17.22 -6.47 12.60
CA SER A 141 -17.79 -7.31 13.67
C SER A 141 -16.74 -7.86 14.65
N MET A 142 -15.53 -8.14 14.14
CA MET A 142 -14.42 -8.55 15.01
C MET A 142 -13.94 -7.37 15.88
N ILE A 143 -13.82 -6.17 15.31
CA ILE A 143 -13.41 -4.95 16.02
C ILE A 143 -14.42 -4.61 17.11
N ASP A 144 -15.74 -4.73 16.84
CA ASP A 144 -16.83 -4.48 17.80
C ASP A 144 -16.73 -5.35 19.06
N ARG A 145 -16.17 -6.58 18.92
CA ARG A 145 -16.01 -7.52 20.03
C ARG A 145 -14.75 -7.30 20.86
N MET A 146 -13.84 -6.44 20.37
CA MET A 146 -12.56 -6.20 21.03
C MET A 146 -12.68 -5.13 22.11
N ASN A 147 -11.84 -5.24 23.15
CA ASN A 147 -11.75 -4.20 24.16
C ASN A 147 -11.04 -2.96 23.59
N MET A 148 -11.79 -1.89 23.35
CA MET A 148 -11.31 -0.65 22.73
C MET A 148 -10.04 -0.11 23.40
N ARG A 149 -9.94 -0.14 24.74
CA ARG A 149 -8.76 0.41 25.45
C ARG A 149 -7.50 -0.36 25.09
N ILE A 150 -7.58 -1.67 25.04
CA ILE A 150 -6.44 -2.54 24.71
C ILE A 150 -6.07 -2.33 23.24
N VAL A 151 -7.07 -2.37 22.35
CA VAL A 151 -6.84 -2.24 20.89
C VAL A 151 -6.21 -0.90 20.54
N VAL A 152 -6.65 0.20 21.15
CA VAL A 152 -6.06 1.53 20.92
C VAL A 152 -4.56 1.54 21.24
N HIS A 153 -4.13 0.94 22.35
CA HIS A 153 -2.71 0.87 22.69
C HIS A 153 -1.93 -0.02 21.72
N VAL A 154 -2.48 -1.19 21.37
CA VAL A 154 -1.85 -2.14 20.44
C VAL A 154 -1.71 -1.50 19.03
N VAL A 155 -2.79 -0.94 18.52
CA VAL A 155 -2.82 -0.29 17.19
C VAL A 155 -1.87 0.91 17.15
N SER A 156 -1.85 1.73 18.21
CA SER A 156 -0.91 2.85 18.32
C SER A 156 0.54 2.38 18.33
N GLY A 157 0.84 1.29 19.05
CA GLY A 157 2.17 0.67 19.06
C GLY A 157 2.57 0.13 17.69
N ILE A 158 1.68 -0.58 17.01
CA ILE A 158 1.93 -1.09 15.63
C ILE A 158 2.20 0.06 14.67
N LEU A 159 1.38 1.11 14.71
CA LEU A 159 1.56 2.29 13.85
C LEU A 159 2.88 2.99 14.13
N LEU A 160 3.27 3.15 15.38
CA LEU A 160 4.55 3.75 15.74
C LEU A 160 5.72 2.94 15.17
N ILE A 161 5.70 1.61 15.33
CA ILE A 161 6.73 0.72 14.80
C ILE A 161 6.75 0.80 13.26
N ALA A 162 5.58 0.76 12.62
CA ALA A 162 5.48 0.88 11.16
C ALA A 162 6.06 2.21 10.66
N VAL A 163 5.70 3.33 11.29
CA VAL A 163 6.22 4.68 10.94
C VAL A 163 7.74 4.72 11.08
N ILE A 164 8.28 4.19 12.18
CA ILE A 164 9.74 4.14 12.39
C ILE A 164 10.41 3.31 11.29
N ASP A 165 9.88 2.13 10.97
CA ASP A 165 10.43 1.28 9.92
C ASP A 165 10.41 1.98 8.56
N TYR A 166 9.29 2.62 8.20
CA TYR A 166 9.18 3.41 6.96
C TYR A 166 10.19 4.56 6.93
N ILE A 167 10.34 5.31 8.02
CA ILE A 167 11.33 6.40 8.11
C ILE A 167 12.75 5.84 7.92
N VAL A 168 13.08 4.73 8.56
CA VAL A 168 14.39 4.09 8.41
C VAL A 168 14.67 3.66 6.97
N GLN A 169 13.67 3.08 6.27
CA GLN A 169 13.85 2.70 4.87
C GLN A 169 13.98 3.94 3.96
N LEU A 170 13.16 4.97 4.17
CA LEU A 170 13.27 6.23 3.44
C LEU A 170 14.65 6.88 3.61
N LEU A 171 15.15 6.94 4.84
CA LEU A 171 16.48 7.48 5.10
C LEU A 171 17.59 6.70 4.39
N LYS A 172 17.44 5.37 4.23
CA LYS A 172 18.38 4.57 3.44
C LYS A 172 18.34 4.89 1.96
N VAL A 173 17.13 5.00 1.39
CA VAL A 173 16.95 5.38 -0.02
C VAL A 173 17.58 6.76 -0.27
N PHE A 174 17.27 7.76 0.54
CA PHE A 174 17.83 9.10 0.38
C PHE A 174 19.35 9.16 0.62
N LYS A 175 19.91 8.36 1.52
CA LYS A 175 21.38 8.27 1.71
C LYS A 175 22.07 7.67 0.50
N VAL A 176 21.49 6.66 -0.12
CA VAL A 176 22.03 6.07 -1.37
C VAL A 176 21.99 7.10 -2.49
N ASP A 177 20.88 7.83 -2.67
CA ASP A 177 20.75 8.88 -3.68
C ASP A 177 21.75 10.04 -3.46
N VAL A 178 21.98 10.45 -2.22
CA VAL A 178 22.99 11.47 -1.87
C VAL A 178 24.40 10.96 -2.13
N ALA A 179 24.70 9.68 -1.86
CA ALA A 179 26.00 9.10 -2.11
C ALA A 179 26.30 9.01 -3.62
N SER A 180 25.34 8.54 -4.42
CA SER A 180 25.49 8.45 -5.88
C SER A 180 25.64 9.83 -6.53
N LYS A 181 24.88 10.83 -6.09
CA LYS A 181 25.04 12.22 -6.55
C LYS A 181 26.38 12.80 -6.16
N ARG A 182 26.87 12.51 -4.97
CA ARG A 182 28.20 12.94 -4.50
C ARG A 182 29.30 12.33 -5.35
N GLU A 183 29.22 11.03 -5.65
CA GLU A 183 30.19 10.35 -6.52
C GLU A 183 30.18 10.94 -7.94
N ALA A 184 29.01 11.14 -8.52
CA ALA A 184 28.88 11.79 -9.85
C ALA A 184 29.48 13.20 -9.89
N VAL A 185 29.32 13.99 -8.83
CA VAL A 185 29.93 15.33 -8.71
C VAL A 185 31.45 15.23 -8.60
N ILE A 186 31.95 14.30 -7.79
CA ILE A 186 33.39 14.07 -7.61
C ILE A 186 34.02 13.61 -8.93
N GLU A 187 33.37 12.71 -9.67
CA GLU A 187 33.84 12.20 -10.95
C GLU A 187 33.87 13.31 -12.02
N LYS A 188 32.81 14.13 -12.07
CA LYS A 188 32.77 15.32 -12.93
C LYS A 188 33.89 16.32 -12.61
N TYR A 189 34.17 16.52 -11.33
CA TYR A 189 35.27 17.38 -10.91
C TYR A 189 36.64 16.79 -11.28
N ARG A 190 36.84 15.49 -11.12
CA ARG A 190 38.07 14.79 -11.53
C ARG A 190 38.28 14.85 -13.04
N SER A 191 37.23 14.62 -13.83
CA SER A 191 37.30 14.70 -15.29
C SER A 191 37.58 16.13 -15.79
N PHE A 192 37.01 17.13 -15.11
CA PHE A 192 37.33 18.54 -15.40
C PHE A 192 38.78 18.84 -15.10
N LYS A 193 39.30 18.43 -13.94
CA LYS A 193 40.70 18.67 -13.57
C LYS A 193 41.68 17.94 -14.48
N ALA A 194 41.36 16.73 -14.96
CA ALA A 194 42.18 15.98 -15.91
C ALA A 194 42.22 16.57 -17.32
N ARG A 195 41.32 17.51 -17.67
CA ARG A 195 41.35 18.23 -18.96
C ARG A 195 42.25 19.45 -18.94
N TRP A 196 42.64 19.92 -17.77
CA TRP A 196 43.38 21.19 -17.64
C TRP A 196 44.77 21.00 -17.01
N TYR A 197 45.13 19.75 -16.71
CA TYR A 197 46.49 19.32 -16.27
C TYR A 197 46.91 18.03 -17.00
#